data_d03d979e67a6681f4a04b3fa7ed37611
#
_entry.id   d03d979e67a6681f4a04b3fa7ed37611
#
_cell.length_a   1.000
_cell.length_b   1.000
_cell.length_c   1.000
_cell.angle_alpha   90.00
_cell.angle_beta   90.00
_cell.angle_gamma   90.00
#
_symmetry.space_group_name_H-M   'P 1'
#
loop_
_entity.id
_entity.type
_entity.pdbx_description
1 polymer ?
#
loop_
_entity_poly.entity_id
_entity_poly.type
_entity_poly.pdbx_seq_one_letter_code
_entity_poly.pdbx_strand_id
1 'polypeptide(L)'
;GSVDARADVVVSEGSADSNVIVKTAPPTVVVVKHKPAEAPPPPKQRERKAGLHFDVGGTFGPDVSMGGFGGALRFRPTEHVGVDLGSGYYAGHDYMGFYRTEIPVSVNALFFVNPQHKFQFYFLLGPGMTIGNVDRPNEVRRMIHVGGQAGFGVELRLAPAFALNADVRGVIRHRVDQDPRPEFFDGTQSTDTSAGALITFGGTFYF
;
A
#
# COMPACT_ATOMS: atom_id res chain seq x y z
N GLY A 1 53.40 54.39 10.21
CA GLY A 1 53.30 54.01 8.79
C GLY A 1 52.59 52.70 8.68
N SER A 2 51.30 52.69 8.31
CA SER A 2 50.53 51.46 7.98
C SER A 2 50.92 51.06 6.59
N VAL A 3 51.40 49.85 6.41
CA VAL A 3 51.64 49.24 5.10
C VAL A 3 50.35 48.50 4.73
N ASP A 4 49.57 49.08 3.80
CA ASP A 4 48.43 48.40 3.16
C ASP A 4 49.00 47.32 2.22
N ALA A 5 48.90 46.07 2.63
CA ALA A 5 49.16 44.93 1.77
C ALA A 5 47.94 44.68 0.89
N ARG A 6 47.94 45.17 -0.37
CA ARG A 6 46.98 44.74 -1.38
C ARG A 6 47.31 43.35 -1.85
N ALA A 7 46.39 42.42 -1.63
CA ALA A 7 46.46 41.09 -2.22
C ALA A 7 45.85 41.14 -3.62
N ASP A 8 46.65 40.85 -4.65
CA ASP A 8 46.14 40.62 -6.00
C ASP A 8 45.53 39.22 -6.08
N VAL A 9 44.24 39.18 -6.32
CA VAL A 9 43.51 37.90 -6.52
C VAL A 9 43.55 37.59 -8.01
N VAL A 10 44.30 36.57 -8.40
CA VAL A 10 44.26 36.03 -9.78
C VAL A 10 43.29 34.85 -9.76
N VAL A 11 42.11 35.02 -10.38
CA VAL A 11 41.17 33.97 -10.63
C VAL A 11 41.51 33.30 -11.96
N SER A 12 41.97 32.06 -11.92
CA SER A 12 42.17 31.25 -13.12
C SER A 12 40.93 30.32 -13.26
N GLU A 13 40.07 30.57 -14.23
CA GLU A 13 39.00 29.67 -14.62
C GLU A 13 39.57 28.51 -15.46
N GLY A 14 39.69 27.36 -14.88
CA GLY A 14 40.10 26.14 -15.56
C GLY A 14 39.50 24.91 -14.92
N SER A 15 38.59 24.29 -15.67
CA SER A 15 38.13 22.90 -15.59
C SER A 15 37.84 22.31 -14.20
N ALA A 16 36.55 22.14 -13.88
CA ALA A 16 35.90 21.22 -12.92
C ALA A 16 36.33 21.16 -11.45
N ASP A 17 37.55 21.60 -11.09
CA ASP A 17 38.02 21.78 -9.72
C ASP A 17 38.48 23.21 -9.52
N SER A 18 37.64 24.10 -9.00
CA SER A 18 37.96 25.50 -8.75
C SER A 18 38.90 25.63 -7.56
N ASN A 19 40.21 25.61 -7.80
CA ASN A 19 41.21 25.97 -6.78
C ASN A 19 41.46 27.48 -6.83
N VAL A 20 41.05 28.21 -5.79
CA VAL A 20 41.39 29.63 -5.64
C VAL A 20 42.78 29.70 -4.98
N ILE A 21 43.75 30.23 -5.71
CA ILE A 21 45.13 30.45 -5.21
C ILE A 21 45.24 31.90 -4.74
N VAL A 22 45.35 32.12 -3.43
CA VAL A 22 45.63 33.46 -2.86
C VAL A 22 47.13 33.57 -2.58
N LYS A 23 47.82 34.48 -3.28
CA LYS A 23 49.23 34.77 -3.05
C LYS A 23 49.39 35.92 -2.04
N THR A 24 49.97 35.66 -0.89
CA THR A 24 50.40 36.68 0.07
C THR A 24 51.93 36.69 0.14
N ALA A 25 52.55 37.91 0.27
CA ALA A 25 54.00 38.09 0.27
C ALA A 25 54.58 37.96 1.73
N PRO A 26 55.69 37.23 1.94
CA PRO A 26 56.39 36.34 1.05
C PRO A 26 55.60 34.99 0.89
N PRO A 27 55.79 34.26 -0.18
CA PRO A 27 54.76 33.45 -0.82
C PRO A 27 54.24 32.27 0.03
N THR A 28 53.19 32.52 0.75
CA THR A 28 52.41 31.42 1.34
C THR A 28 51.21 31.17 0.44
N VAL A 29 51.25 30.08 -0.30
CA VAL A 29 50.11 29.67 -1.15
C VAL A 29 49.09 28.98 -0.27
N VAL A 30 47.99 29.64 0.02
CA VAL A 30 46.83 29.03 0.71
C VAL A 30 45.88 28.47 -0.34
N VAL A 31 45.86 27.16 -0.49
CA VAL A 31 44.91 26.48 -1.37
C VAL A 31 43.59 26.29 -0.60
N VAL A 32 42.62 27.12 -0.90
CA VAL A 32 41.28 26.98 -0.38
C VAL A 32 40.55 25.99 -1.29
N LYS A 33 40.42 24.73 -0.84
CA LYS A 33 39.52 23.77 -1.52
C LYS A 33 38.07 24.17 -1.29
N HIS A 34 37.44 24.74 -2.29
CA HIS A 34 35.98 24.87 -2.28
C HIS A 34 35.38 23.47 -2.43
N LYS A 35 34.54 23.07 -1.46
CA LYS A 35 33.67 21.89 -1.62
C LYS A 35 32.79 22.15 -2.85
N PRO A 36 32.74 21.23 -3.83
CA PRO A 36 31.86 21.39 -4.98
C PRO A 36 30.46 21.72 -4.48
N ALA A 37 29.80 22.69 -5.09
CA ALA A 37 28.42 23.02 -4.76
C ALA A 37 27.59 21.74 -4.93
N GLU A 38 26.96 21.31 -3.84
CA GLU A 38 26.10 20.14 -3.82
C GLU A 38 25.04 20.32 -4.92
N ALA A 39 25.01 19.39 -5.87
CA ALA A 39 24.05 19.47 -6.97
C ALA A 39 22.64 19.65 -6.39
N PRO A 40 21.81 20.56 -6.96
CA PRO A 40 20.46 20.77 -6.45
C PRO A 40 19.77 19.42 -6.38
N PRO A 41 19.05 19.11 -5.26
CA PRO A 41 18.36 17.86 -5.14
C PRO A 41 17.43 17.65 -6.35
N PRO A 42 17.39 16.43 -6.91
CA PRO A 42 16.54 16.15 -8.06
C PRO A 42 15.11 16.60 -7.74
N PRO A 43 14.40 17.19 -8.72
CA PRO A 43 13.05 17.68 -8.51
C PRO A 43 12.21 16.55 -7.95
N LYS A 44 11.55 16.78 -6.80
CA LYS A 44 10.63 15.82 -6.20
C LYS A 44 9.61 15.42 -7.25
N GLN A 45 9.65 14.17 -7.69
CA GLN A 45 8.66 13.65 -8.62
C GLN A 45 7.29 13.85 -7.98
N ARG A 46 6.39 14.51 -8.72
CA ARG A 46 5.03 14.76 -8.25
C ARG A 46 4.37 13.41 -7.97
N GLU A 47 4.16 13.11 -6.71
CA GLU A 47 3.54 11.84 -6.32
C GLU A 47 2.12 11.78 -6.86
N ARG A 48 1.83 10.72 -7.57
CA ARG A 48 0.49 10.42 -8.05
C ARG A 48 -0.35 9.97 -6.86
N LYS A 49 -1.43 10.68 -6.58
CA LYS A 49 -2.22 10.51 -5.35
C LYS A 49 -3.40 9.57 -5.52
N ALA A 50 -3.78 9.26 -6.73
CA ALA A 50 -4.88 8.35 -7.03
C ALA A 50 -4.38 7.14 -7.82
N GLY A 51 -5.04 6.01 -7.66
CA GLY A 51 -4.70 4.78 -8.38
C GLY A 51 -5.89 3.83 -8.48
N LEU A 52 -5.80 2.94 -9.44
CA LEU A 52 -6.70 1.82 -9.63
C LEU A 52 -5.96 0.54 -9.29
N HIS A 53 -6.43 -0.16 -8.28
CA HIS A 53 -5.88 -1.43 -7.81
C HIS A 53 -6.70 -2.60 -8.32
N PHE A 54 -6.04 -3.66 -8.76
CA PHE A 54 -6.64 -4.95 -9.13
C PHE A 54 -5.90 -6.06 -8.41
N ASP A 55 -6.63 -7.05 -7.94
CA ASP A 55 -6.06 -8.19 -7.25
C ASP A 55 -6.78 -9.49 -7.61
N VAL A 56 -6.07 -10.60 -7.38
CA VAL A 56 -6.58 -11.95 -7.30
C VAL A 56 -6.20 -12.54 -5.96
N GLY A 57 -7.02 -13.43 -5.42
CA GLY A 57 -6.71 -13.99 -4.11
C GLY A 57 -7.69 -15.04 -3.64
N GLY A 58 -7.56 -15.41 -2.37
CA GLY A 58 -8.42 -16.39 -1.76
C GLY A 58 -8.72 -16.09 -0.30
N THR A 59 -9.93 -16.45 0.12
CA THR A 59 -10.36 -16.44 1.51
C THR A 59 -10.31 -17.85 2.08
N PHE A 60 -9.84 -17.95 3.31
CA PHE A 60 -9.67 -19.21 4.02
C PHE A 60 -10.21 -19.05 5.43
N GLY A 61 -11.15 -19.90 5.81
CA GLY A 61 -11.76 -19.90 7.13
C GLY A 61 -12.40 -21.25 7.44
N PRO A 62 -12.86 -21.46 8.67
CA PRO A 62 -13.52 -22.71 9.05
C PRO A 62 -14.87 -22.89 8.35
N ASP A 63 -15.50 -21.80 7.93
CA ASP A 63 -16.81 -21.76 7.31
C ASP A 63 -16.77 -21.72 5.78
N VAL A 64 -15.63 -21.33 5.18
CA VAL A 64 -15.54 -21.10 3.73
C VAL A 64 -14.11 -21.14 3.22
N SER A 65 -13.96 -21.65 1.97
CA SER A 65 -12.75 -21.52 1.19
C SER A 65 -13.12 -21.09 -0.23
N MET A 66 -12.66 -19.92 -0.65
CA MET A 66 -13.01 -19.33 -1.95
C MET A 66 -11.81 -18.69 -2.60
N GLY A 67 -11.79 -18.70 -3.94
CA GLY A 67 -10.88 -17.90 -4.75
C GLY A 67 -11.64 -16.83 -5.52
N GLY A 68 -10.95 -15.77 -5.91
CA GLY A 68 -11.61 -14.69 -6.62
C GLY A 68 -10.68 -13.58 -7.07
N PHE A 69 -11.31 -12.48 -7.46
CA PHE A 69 -10.61 -11.27 -7.90
C PHE A 69 -11.31 -10.04 -7.31
N GLY A 70 -10.56 -8.96 -7.22
CA GLY A 70 -11.04 -7.70 -6.70
C GLY A 70 -10.43 -6.51 -7.40
N GLY A 71 -10.91 -5.34 -6.97
CA GLY A 71 -10.34 -4.07 -7.36
C GLY A 71 -10.70 -2.99 -6.37
N ALA A 72 -9.89 -1.93 -6.35
CA ALA A 72 -10.12 -0.79 -5.48
C ALA A 72 -9.69 0.52 -6.14
N LEU A 73 -10.39 1.58 -5.78
CA LEU A 73 -9.90 2.94 -5.96
C LEU A 73 -9.01 3.27 -4.77
N ARG A 74 -7.73 3.50 -5.04
CA ARG A 74 -6.73 3.88 -4.05
C ARG A 74 -6.49 5.38 -4.09
N PHE A 75 -6.59 6.03 -2.95
CA PHE A 75 -6.25 7.43 -2.79
C PHE A 75 -5.19 7.60 -1.71
N ARG A 76 -4.09 8.28 -2.02
CA ARG A 76 -2.97 8.55 -1.09
C ARG A 76 -2.86 10.04 -0.82
N PRO A 77 -3.57 10.58 0.17
CA PRO A 77 -3.50 12.00 0.52
C PRO A 77 -2.10 12.40 0.98
N THR A 78 -1.37 11.49 1.62
CA THR A 78 0.02 11.68 2.04
C THR A 78 0.89 10.48 1.63
N GLU A 79 2.20 10.60 1.78
CA GLU A 79 3.13 9.50 1.53
C GLU A 79 2.85 8.28 2.44
N HIS A 80 2.42 8.52 3.69
CA HIS A 80 2.23 7.48 4.70
C HIS A 80 0.81 6.95 4.81
N VAL A 81 -0.18 7.67 4.29
CA VAL A 81 -1.59 7.32 4.45
C VAL A 81 -2.24 7.13 3.10
N GLY A 82 -2.94 6.01 2.95
CA GLY A 82 -3.80 5.72 1.83
C GLY A 82 -5.20 5.31 2.28
N VAL A 83 -6.15 5.39 1.37
CA VAL A 83 -7.51 4.89 1.52
C VAL A 83 -7.85 4.09 0.28
N ASP A 84 -8.35 2.87 0.48
CA ASP A 84 -8.87 2.00 -0.58
C ASP A 84 -10.38 1.87 -0.44
N LEU A 85 -11.11 2.13 -1.52
CA LEU A 85 -12.51 1.77 -1.68
C LEU A 85 -12.56 0.59 -2.64
N GLY A 86 -12.83 -0.60 -2.11
CA GLY A 86 -12.71 -1.84 -2.85
C GLY A 86 -13.97 -2.67 -2.91
N SER A 87 -14.04 -3.49 -3.96
CA SER A 87 -15.04 -4.54 -4.14
C SER A 87 -14.40 -5.73 -4.87
N GLY A 88 -15.05 -6.89 -4.81
CA GLY A 88 -14.56 -8.09 -5.48
C GLY A 88 -15.65 -9.10 -5.74
N TYR A 89 -15.25 -10.22 -6.33
CA TYR A 89 -16.07 -11.40 -6.52
C TYR A 89 -15.26 -12.63 -6.14
N TYR A 90 -15.76 -13.40 -5.19
CA TYR A 90 -15.15 -14.63 -4.70
C TYR A 90 -16.15 -15.79 -4.85
N ALA A 91 -15.65 -16.95 -5.23
CA ALA A 91 -16.45 -18.15 -5.41
C ALA A 91 -15.69 -19.38 -4.87
N GLY A 92 -16.43 -20.32 -4.31
CA GLY A 92 -15.87 -21.54 -3.74
C GLY A 92 -16.94 -22.38 -3.07
N HIS A 93 -16.59 -22.99 -1.93
CA HIS A 93 -17.51 -23.88 -1.23
C HIS A 93 -17.57 -23.48 0.25
N ASP A 94 -18.77 -23.65 0.81
CA ASP A 94 -18.96 -23.54 2.26
C ASP A 94 -18.50 -24.81 3.00
N TYR A 95 -18.56 -24.81 4.33
CA TYR A 95 -18.18 -25.94 5.18
C TYR A 95 -19.00 -27.23 4.94
N MET A 96 -20.16 -27.12 4.29
CA MET A 96 -21.00 -28.26 3.91
C MET A 96 -20.75 -28.73 2.47
N GLY A 97 -19.85 -28.07 1.73
CA GLY A 97 -19.53 -28.35 0.34
C GLY A 97 -20.48 -27.73 -0.68
N PHE A 98 -21.41 -26.86 -0.27
CA PHE A 98 -22.29 -26.14 -1.21
C PHE A 98 -21.54 -25.00 -1.88
N TYR A 99 -21.87 -24.75 -3.15
CA TYR A 99 -21.29 -23.64 -3.90
C TYR A 99 -21.71 -22.30 -3.28
N ARG A 100 -20.74 -21.46 -3.05
CA ARG A 100 -20.90 -20.16 -2.43
C ARG A 100 -20.22 -19.08 -3.27
N THR A 101 -20.91 -17.96 -3.42
CA THR A 101 -20.38 -16.75 -4.05
C THR A 101 -20.50 -15.58 -3.10
N GLU A 102 -19.51 -14.68 -3.13
CA GLU A 102 -19.48 -13.48 -2.28
C GLU A 102 -19.03 -12.26 -3.05
N ILE A 103 -19.68 -11.14 -2.78
CA ILE A 103 -19.33 -9.81 -3.26
C ILE A 103 -19.02 -8.94 -2.04
N PRO A 104 -17.76 -8.85 -1.62
CA PRO A 104 -17.34 -7.93 -0.57
C PRO A 104 -17.27 -6.50 -1.10
N VAL A 105 -17.60 -5.55 -0.24
CA VAL A 105 -17.34 -4.11 -0.40
C VAL A 105 -16.66 -3.62 0.86
N SER A 106 -15.56 -2.89 0.74
CA SER A 106 -14.78 -2.44 1.90
C SER A 106 -14.18 -1.06 1.70
N VAL A 107 -13.97 -0.39 2.83
CA VAL A 107 -13.18 0.84 2.91
C VAL A 107 -12.00 0.58 3.84
N ASN A 108 -10.79 0.71 3.34
CA ASN A 108 -9.59 0.41 4.13
C ASN A 108 -8.69 1.64 4.23
N ALA A 109 -8.22 1.92 5.43
CA ALA A 109 -7.09 2.81 5.64
C ALA A 109 -5.79 2.02 5.51
N LEU A 110 -4.81 2.58 4.80
CA LEU A 110 -3.47 2.03 4.61
C LEU A 110 -2.45 2.94 5.27
N PHE A 111 -1.48 2.35 5.98
CA PHE A 111 -0.41 3.07 6.66
C PHE A 111 0.93 2.53 6.16
N PHE A 112 1.61 3.31 5.32
CA PHE A 112 2.90 2.97 4.73
C PHE A 112 4.03 3.32 5.69
N VAL A 113 4.87 2.33 6.03
CA VAL A 113 5.98 2.50 6.98
C VAL A 113 7.18 3.19 6.33
N ASN A 114 7.49 2.82 5.09
CA ASN A 114 8.69 3.27 4.36
C ASN A 114 8.34 3.76 2.94
N PRO A 115 7.55 4.83 2.80
CA PRO A 115 6.96 5.25 1.52
C PRO A 115 7.97 5.73 0.47
N GLN A 116 9.20 6.08 0.88
CA GLN A 116 10.24 6.58 -0.02
C GLN A 116 11.04 5.46 -0.72
N HIS A 117 10.84 4.20 -0.30
CA HIS A 117 11.52 3.06 -0.89
C HIS A 117 10.71 2.45 -2.04
N LYS A 118 11.39 1.76 -2.97
CA LYS A 118 10.72 0.99 -4.02
C LYS A 118 9.91 -0.16 -3.45
N PHE A 119 10.39 -0.78 -2.38
CA PHE A 119 9.72 -1.82 -1.64
C PHE A 119 9.13 -1.21 -0.37
N GLN A 120 7.80 -1.12 -0.31
CA GLN A 120 7.07 -0.45 0.75
C GLN A 120 6.26 -1.47 1.56
N PHE A 121 6.33 -1.37 2.88
CA PHE A 121 5.45 -2.11 3.79
C PHE A 121 4.27 -1.24 4.17
N TYR A 122 3.10 -1.84 4.30
CA TYR A 122 1.93 -1.16 4.81
C TYR A 122 1.10 -2.04 5.74
N PHE A 123 0.44 -1.41 6.68
CA PHE A 123 -0.66 -1.97 7.44
C PHE A 123 -1.97 -1.47 6.85
N LEU A 124 -3.00 -2.29 6.96
CA LEU A 124 -4.34 -1.91 6.54
C LEU A 124 -5.36 -2.30 7.61
N LEU A 125 -6.38 -1.49 7.73
CA LEU A 125 -7.55 -1.83 8.51
C LEU A 125 -8.78 -1.12 7.95
N GLY A 126 -9.95 -1.73 8.08
CA GLY A 126 -11.19 -1.10 7.66
C GLY A 126 -12.43 -1.94 7.84
N PRO A 127 -13.61 -1.29 7.81
CA PRO A 127 -14.90 -1.96 7.78
C PRO A 127 -15.19 -2.52 6.39
N GLY A 128 -16.08 -3.51 6.37
CA GLY A 128 -16.60 -4.09 5.14
C GLY A 128 -18.00 -4.67 5.30
N MET A 129 -18.62 -4.86 4.17
CA MET A 129 -19.89 -5.56 4.03
C MET A 129 -19.73 -6.61 2.93
N THR A 130 -20.39 -7.75 3.08
CA THR A 130 -20.37 -8.81 2.06
C THR A 130 -21.78 -9.28 1.78
N ILE A 131 -22.11 -9.40 0.50
CA ILE A 131 -23.33 -10.06 0.04
C ILE A 131 -22.91 -11.43 -0.48
N GLY A 132 -23.40 -12.48 0.17
CA GLY A 132 -23.14 -13.87 -0.19
C GLY A 132 -24.39 -14.59 -0.67
N ASN A 133 -24.19 -15.55 -1.57
CA ASN A 133 -25.22 -16.51 -1.97
C ASN A 133 -24.66 -17.92 -1.82
N VAL A 134 -25.47 -18.83 -1.29
CA VAL A 134 -25.16 -20.27 -1.18
C VAL A 134 -26.21 -21.04 -1.94
N ASP A 135 -25.78 -21.82 -2.92
CA ASP A 135 -26.66 -22.66 -3.75
C ASP A 135 -26.90 -23.97 -3.01
N ARG A 136 -28.12 -24.16 -2.50
CA ARG A 136 -28.58 -25.41 -1.90
C ARG A 136 -29.56 -26.14 -2.84
N PRO A 137 -29.79 -27.44 -2.68
CA PRO A 137 -30.59 -28.24 -3.62
C PRO A 137 -32.00 -27.72 -3.89
N ASN A 138 -32.61 -27.00 -2.93
CA ASN A 138 -33.98 -26.53 -3.05
C ASN A 138 -34.13 -25.01 -2.93
N GLU A 139 -33.03 -24.27 -2.71
CA GLU A 139 -33.09 -22.83 -2.49
C GLU A 139 -31.72 -22.18 -2.72
N VAL A 140 -31.72 -20.92 -3.15
CA VAL A 140 -30.56 -20.05 -3.09
C VAL A 140 -30.67 -19.21 -1.83
N ARG A 141 -29.76 -19.42 -0.87
CA ARG A 141 -29.75 -18.67 0.37
C ARG A 141 -28.86 -17.44 0.22
N ARG A 142 -29.47 -16.26 0.35
CA ARG A 142 -28.73 -14.98 0.36
C ARG A 142 -28.39 -14.59 1.80
N MET A 143 -27.16 -14.15 2.01
CA MET A 143 -26.64 -13.70 3.30
C MET A 143 -26.02 -12.33 3.17
N ILE A 144 -26.15 -11.53 4.21
CA ILE A 144 -25.51 -10.21 4.31
C ILE A 144 -24.68 -10.18 5.58
N HIS A 145 -23.38 -9.85 5.41
CA HIS A 145 -22.45 -9.74 6.52
C HIS A 145 -21.95 -8.32 6.63
N VAL A 146 -21.73 -7.88 7.86
CA VAL A 146 -20.94 -6.69 8.19
C VAL A 146 -19.76 -7.10 9.05
N GLY A 147 -18.66 -6.40 8.92
CA GLY A 147 -17.47 -6.75 9.67
C GLY A 147 -16.32 -5.80 9.46
N GLY A 148 -15.15 -6.30 9.78
CA GLY A 148 -13.92 -5.57 9.61
C GLY A 148 -12.79 -6.49 9.18
N GLN A 149 -11.75 -5.86 8.69
CA GLN A 149 -10.51 -6.53 8.31
C GLN A 149 -9.31 -5.71 8.77
N ALA A 150 -8.24 -6.41 9.11
CA ALA A 150 -6.95 -5.82 9.41
C ALA A 150 -5.84 -6.72 8.90
N GLY A 151 -4.75 -6.14 8.45
CA GLY A 151 -3.67 -6.91 7.88
C GLY A 151 -2.44 -6.09 7.58
N PHE A 152 -1.54 -6.72 6.86
CA PHE A 152 -0.32 -6.09 6.38
C PHE A 152 -0.03 -6.54 4.95
N GLY A 153 0.72 -5.72 4.24
CA GLY A 153 1.10 -6.01 2.87
C GLY A 153 2.39 -5.32 2.47
N VAL A 154 2.77 -5.63 1.26
CA VAL A 154 3.93 -5.06 0.59
C VAL A 154 3.51 -4.47 -0.76
N GLU A 155 4.14 -3.36 -1.11
CA GLU A 155 4.01 -2.73 -2.42
C GLU A 155 5.40 -2.58 -3.04
N LEU A 156 5.61 -3.17 -4.21
CA LEU A 156 6.83 -3.04 -5.00
C LEU A 156 6.59 -2.07 -6.16
N ARG A 157 7.13 -0.87 -6.07
CA ARG A 157 7.06 0.15 -7.13
C ARG A 157 8.01 -0.16 -8.25
N LEU A 158 7.47 -0.63 -9.38
CA LEU A 158 8.22 -0.92 -10.59
C LEU A 158 8.43 0.34 -11.45
N ALA A 159 7.45 1.24 -11.41
CA ALA A 159 7.48 2.52 -12.11
C ALA A 159 6.70 3.59 -11.31
N PRO A 160 6.85 4.89 -11.63
CA PRO A 160 6.06 5.95 -10.98
C PRO A 160 4.55 5.77 -11.10
N ALA A 161 4.11 5.05 -12.14
CA ALA A 161 2.70 4.79 -12.44
C ALA A 161 2.24 3.39 -12.05
N PHE A 162 3.15 2.46 -11.69
CA PHE A 162 2.78 1.06 -11.50
C PHE A 162 3.50 0.41 -10.34
N ALA A 163 2.74 -0.30 -9.51
CA ALA A 163 3.25 -1.10 -8.40
C ALA A 163 2.59 -2.49 -8.38
N LEU A 164 3.33 -3.49 -7.91
CA LEU A 164 2.81 -4.79 -7.53
C LEU A 164 2.52 -4.81 -6.03
N ASN A 165 1.47 -5.51 -5.64
CA ASN A 165 1.02 -5.60 -4.25
C ASN A 165 0.81 -7.05 -3.84
N ALA A 166 1.09 -7.36 -2.59
CA ALA A 166 0.69 -8.59 -1.93
C ALA A 166 0.31 -8.28 -0.49
N ASP A 167 -0.82 -8.82 -0.02
CA ASP A 167 -1.21 -8.65 1.37
C ASP A 167 -1.92 -9.87 1.97
N VAL A 168 -1.90 -9.90 3.29
CA VAL A 168 -2.59 -10.88 4.13
C VAL A 168 -3.42 -10.13 5.14
N ARG A 169 -4.71 -10.49 5.22
CA ARG A 169 -5.69 -9.85 6.09
C ARG A 169 -6.37 -10.89 6.97
N GLY A 170 -6.56 -10.59 8.24
CA GLY A 170 -7.57 -11.22 9.07
C GLY A 170 -8.91 -10.53 8.83
N VAL A 171 -9.94 -11.30 8.64
CA VAL A 171 -11.32 -10.84 8.43
C VAL A 171 -12.20 -11.39 9.53
N ILE A 172 -13.00 -10.54 10.15
CA ILE A 172 -14.08 -10.94 11.05
C ILE A 172 -15.38 -10.33 10.54
N ARG A 173 -16.42 -11.14 10.51
CA ARG A 173 -17.72 -10.72 9.99
C ARG A 173 -18.86 -11.33 10.78
N HIS A 174 -19.96 -10.63 10.83
CA HIS A 174 -21.19 -11.05 11.48
C HIS A 174 -22.35 -10.92 10.50
N ARG A 175 -23.18 -11.95 10.42
CA ARG A 175 -24.37 -11.97 9.57
C ARG A 175 -25.45 -11.08 10.18
N VAL A 176 -26.10 -10.26 9.35
CA VAL A 176 -27.10 -9.28 9.77
C VAL A 176 -28.43 -9.41 9.03
N ASP A 177 -28.58 -10.42 8.18
CA ASP A 177 -29.87 -10.69 7.54
C ASP A 177 -30.88 -11.31 8.53
N GLN A 178 -32.14 -11.42 8.11
CA GLN A 178 -33.25 -11.87 8.96
C GLN A 178 -33.48 -13.39 8.93
N ASP A 179 -32.63 -14.17 8.27
CA ASP A 179 -32.81 -15.65 8.24
C ASP A 179 -32.52 -16.23 9.63
N PRO A 180 -33.47 -16.90 10.29
CA PRO A 180 -33.27 -17.44 11.66
C PRO A 180 -32.33 -18.66 11.71
N ARG A 181 -31.96 -19.23 10.57
CA ARG A 181 -31.04 -20.39 10.52
C ARG A 181 -29.61 -19.92 10.70
N PRO A 182 -28.82 -20.51 11.60
CA PRO A 182 -27.41 -20.13 11.76
C PRO A 182 -26.63 -20.32 10.45
N GLU A 183 -25.60 -19.49 10.25
CA GLU A 183 -24.74 -19.65 9.10
C GLU A 183 -23.81 -20.84 9.24
N PHE A 184 -23.22 -21.00 10.42
CA PHE A 184 -22.26 -22.03 10.73
C PHE A 184 -22.72 -22.85 11.93
N PHE A 185 -22.61 -24.17 11.83
CA PHE A 185 -22.95 -25.12 12.90
C PHE A 185 -21.89 -26.22 12.94
N ASP A 186 -21.15 -26.30 14.04
CA ASP A 186 -20.06 -27.27 14.23
C ASP A 186 -20.50 -28.54 14.99
N GLY A 187 -21.80 -28.73 15.19
CA GLY A 187 -22.36 -29.84 15.94
C GLY A 187 -22.58 -29.55 17.43
N THR A 188 -21.97 -28.52 17.97
CA THR A 188 -22.07 -28.09 19.35
C THR A 188 -22.52 -26.66 19.53
N GLN A 189 -22.10 -25.79 18.61
CA GLN A 189 -22.40 -24.37 18.63
C GLN A 189 -22.92 -23.91 17.27
N SER A 190 -23.87 -22.99 17.31
CA SER A 190 -24.33 -22.26 16.14
C SER A 190 -23.87 -20.81 16.24
N THR A 191 -23.35 -20.26 15.16
CA THR A 191 -22.88 -18.87 15.15
C THR A 191 -23.18 -18.20 13.82
N ASP A 192 -23.45 -16.91 13.88
CA ASP A 192 -23.53 -16.00 12.75
C ASP A 192 -22.26 -15.13 12.61
N THR A 193 -21.25 -15.43 13.42
CA THR A 193 -19.96 -14.73 13.36
C THR A 193 -18.90 -15.70 12.84
N SER A 194 -18.18 -15.26 11.83
CA SER A 194 -17.07 -16.01 11.26
C SER A 194 -15.81 -15.15 11.19
N ALA A 195 -14.67 -15.85 11.24
CA ALA A 195 -13.35 -15.25 11.07
C ALA A 195 -12.55 -16.07 10.06
N GLY A 196 -11.70 -15.38 9.30
CA GLY A 196 -10.87 -16.03 8.29
C GLY A 196 -9.68 -15.18 7.91
N ALA A 197 -8.90 -15.71 6.98
CA ALA A 197 -7.79 -15.01 6.34
C ALA A 197 -8.12 -14.74 4.87
N LEU A 198 -7.72 -13.57 4.38
CA LEU A 198 -7.74 -13.22 2.96
C LEU A 198 -6.31 -12.96 2.52
N ILE A 199 -5.87 -13.62 1.45
CA ILE A 199 -4.57 -13.41 0.83
C ILE A 199 -4.79 -12.89 -0.58
N THR A 200 -4.17 -11.77 -0.93
CA THR A 200 -4.29 -11.17 -2.27
C THR A 200 -2.94 -10.85 -2.90
N PHE A 201 -2.92 -10.91 -4.23
CA PHE A 201 -1.81 -10.47 -5.08
C PHE A 201 -2.38 -9.61 -6.19
N GLY A 202 -1.73 -8.50 -6.48
CA GLY A 202 -2.29 -7.59 -7.45
C GLY A 202 -1.33 -6.52 -7.95
N GLY A 203 -1.92 -5.54 -8.63
CA GLY A 203 -1.19 -4.37 -9.13
C GLY A 203 -2.01 -3.10 -8.97
N THR A 204 -1.30 -1.99 -8.80
CA THR A 204 -1.89 -0.66 -8.71
C THR A 204 -1.34 0.24 -9.81
N PHE A 205 -2.22 0.84 -10.59
CA PHE A 205 -1.89 1.90 -11.54
C PHE A 205 -2.20 3.26 -10.92
N TYR A 206 -1.16 4.07 -10.76
CA TYR A 206 -1.25 5.42 -10.18
C TYR A 206 -1.30 6.49 -11.27
N PHE A 207 -2.12 7.53 -11.09
CA PHE A 207 -2.32 8.65 -12.03
C PHE A 207 -2.50 10.00 -11.31
#